data_db52e24f59883677ad7e8f8eb45a031a
#
_entry.id   db52e24f59883677ad7e8f8eb45a031a
#
_cell.length_a   1.000
_cell.length_b   1.000
_cell.length_c   1.000
_cell.angle_alpha   90.00
_cell.angle_beta   90.00
_cell.angle_gamma   90.00
#
_symmetry.space_group_name_H-M   'P 1'
#
loop_
_entity.id
_entity.type
_entity.pdbx_description
1 polymer ?
#
loop_
_entity_poly.entity_id
_entity_poly.type
_entity_poly.pdbx_seq_one_letter_code
_entity_poly.pdbx_strand_id
1 'polypeptide(L)'
;MSYGNIFNLLKENHKKNWLLYTKHDFVNKLSNDTLKEEKFLHYLTQDYLFLIQFSKAWALAILKSDNLEEMKIAASTVNDLINFEMELHISLCENYGISKSDLENAKKSVAFPANALLKVPEAASGFSSLFS
;
A
#
# COMPACT_ATOMS: atom_id res chain seq x y z
N MET A 1 1.08 4.14 -19.47
CA MET A 1 2.40 4.03 -18.82
C MET A 1 2.97 2.65 -19.08
N SER A 2 4.20 2.56 -19.55
CA SER A 2 4.94 1.29 -19.62
C SER A 2 5.68 1.10 -18.30
N TYR A 3 5.28 0.12 -17.51
CA TYR A 3 5.97 -0.23 -16.27
C TYR A 3 7.19 -1.15 -16.50
N GLY A 4 7.75 -1.13 -17.69
CA GLY A 4 8.89 -1.96 -18.07
C GLY A 4 8.54 -3.44 -18.30
N ASN A 5 9.49 -4.18 -18.81
CA ASN A 5 9.33 -5.59 -19.17
C ASN A 5 9.12 -6.49 -17.94
N ILE A 6 9.72 -6.17 -16.80
CA ILE A 6 9.64 -6.97 -15.56
C ILE A 6 8.21 -6.98 -15.03
N PHE A 7 7.54 -5.83 -14.97
CA PHE A 7 6.16 -5.75 -14.51
C PHE A 7 5.22 -6.59 -15.39
N ASN A 8 5.35 -6.49 -16.71
CA ASN A 8 4.54 -7.26 -17.64
C ASN A 8 4.79 -8.77 -17.48
N LEU A 9 6.04 -9.18 -17.30
CA LEU A 9 6.41 -10.58 -17.06
C LEU A 9 5.79 -11.11 -15.75
N LEU A 10 5.89 -10.35 -14.67
CA LEU A 10 5.29 -10.70 -13.38
C LEU A 10 3.77 -10.82 -13.47
N LYS A 11 3.12 -9.87 -14.14
CA LYS A 11 1.67 -9.88 -14.38
C LYS A 11 1.22 -11.10 -15.17
N GLU A 12 1.92 -11.46 -16.25
CA GLU A 12 1.58 -12.64 -17.07
C GLU A 12 1.83 -13.93 -16.28
N ASN A 13 2.95 -14.07 -15.59
CA ASN A 13 3.26 -15.24 -14.77
C ASN A 13 2.28 -15.45 -13.62
N HIS A 14 1.66 -14.36 -13.12
CA HIS A 14 0.69 -14.38 -12.03
C HIS A 14 -0.71 -13.92 -12.44
N LYS A 15 -1.06 -14.10 -13.71
CA LYS A 15 -2.31 -13.61 -14.30
C LYS A 15 -3.57 -13.97 -13.50
N LYS A 16 -3.64 -15.18 -12.97
CA LYS A 16 -4.76 -15.62 -12.14
C LYS A 16 -4.90 -14.74 -10.89
N ASN A 17 -3.80 -14.53 -10.16
CA ASN A 17 -3.80 -13.71 -8.95
C ASN A 17 -4.06 -12.23 -9.28
N TRP A 18 -3.48 -11.75 -10.37
CA TRP A 18 -3.74 -10.40 -10.88
C TRP A 18 -5.23 -10.16 -11.16
N LEU A 19 -5.89 -11.09 -11.84
CA LEU A 19 -7.33 -11.00 -12.13
C LEU A 19 -8.18 -11.14 -10.86
N LEU A 20 -7.85 -12.04 -9.93
CA LEU A 20 -8.54 -12.16 -8.64
C LEU A 20 -8.48 -10.85 -7.83
N TYR A 21 -7.39 -10.11 -7.92
CA TYR A 21 -7.22 -8.84 -7.25
C TYR A 21 -7.95 -7.71 -7.99
N THR A 22 -7.66 -7.50 -9.28
CA THR A 22 -8.18 -6.35 -10.05
C THR A 22 -9.64 -6.48 -10.45
N LYS A 23 -10.20 -7.69 -10.46
CA LYS A 23 -11.61 -8.02 -10.73
C LYS A 23 -12.35 -8.55 -9.51
N HIS A 24 -11.81 -8.26 -8.31
CA HIS A 24 -12.47 -8.62 -7.07
C HIS A 24 -13.86 -7.96 -6.98
N ASP A 25 -14.81 -8.66 -6.36
CA ASP A 25 -16.20 -8.19 -6.20
C ASP A 25 -16.28 -6.81 -5.51
N PHE A 26 -15.42 -6.55 -4.54
CA PHE A 26 -15.28 -5.25 -3.90
C PHE A 26 -14.97 -4.13 -4.92
N VAL A 27 -13.99 -4.36 -5.80
CA VAL A 27 -13.58 -3.38 -6.83
C VAL A 27 -14.73 -3.11 -7.81
N ASN A 28 -15.41 -4.17 -8.24
CA ASN A 28 -16.55 -4.06 -9.15
C ASN A 28 -17.73 -3.30 -8.50
N LYS A 29 -18.04 -3.61 -7.23
CA LYS A 29 -19.12 -2.94 -6.49
C LYS A 29 -18.80 -1.49 -6.16
N LEU A 30 -17.53 -1.17 -5.89
CA LEU A 30 -17.09 0.21 -5.69
C LEU A 30 -17.23 1.00 -6.99
N SER A 31 -16.84 0.42 -8.13
CA SER A 31 -16.86 1.12 -9.43
C SER A 31 -18.27 1.37 -9.97
N ASN A 32 -19.26 0.58 -9.59
CA ASN A 32 -20.66 0.72 -10.04
C ASN A 32 -21.61 1.23 -8.95
N ASP A 33 -21.05 1.76 -7.83
CA ASP A 33 -21.79 2.34 -6.72
C ASP A 33 -22.81 1.39 -6.04
N THR A 34 -22.48 0.09 -6.02
CA THR A 34 -23.31 -0.94 -5.35
C THR A 34 -22.68 -1.50 -4.09
N LEU A 35 -21.50 -0.98 -3.69
CA LEU A 35 -20.84 -1.39 -2.47
C LEU A 35 -21.62 -0.91 -1.24
N LYS A 36 -21.90 -1.81 -0.31
CA LYS A 36 -22.54 -1.45 0.95
C LYS A 36 -21.64 -0.51 1.75
N GLU A 37 -22.20 0.54 2.31
CA GLU A 37 -21.49 1.54 3.12
C GLU A 37 -20.66 0.90 4.24
N GLU A 38 -21.21 -0.06 4.98
CA GLU A 38 -20.49 -0.81 6.02
C GLU A 38 -19.17 -1.42 5.51
N LYS A 39 -19.18 -1.96 4.29
CA LYS A 39 -17.98 -2.54 3.68
C LYS A 39 -16.96 -1.49 3.26
N PHE A 40 -17.45 -0.33 2.82
CA PHE A 40 -16.62 0.80 2.50
C PHE A 40 -15.96 1.39 3.75
N LEU A 41 -16.71 1.58 4.84
CA LEU A 41 -16.16 2.06 6.13
C LEU A 41 -15.12 1.10 6.70
N HIS A 42 -15.38 -0.21 6.62
CA HIS A 42 -14.38 -1.21 6.99
C HIS A 42 -13.11 -1.10 6.15
N TYR A 43 -13.25 -0.93 4.83
CA TYR A 43 -12.12 -0.71 3.93
C TYR A 43 -11.32 0.53 4.32
N LEU A 44 -11.95 1.67 4.54
CA LEU A 44 -11.27 2.90 4.95
C LEU A 44 -10.44 2.70 6.23
N THR A 45 -11.01 2.03 7.23
CA THR A 45 -10.29 1.73 8.47
C THR A 45 -9.06 0.82 8.24
N GLN A 46 -9.19 -0.20 7.39
CA GLN A 46 -8.09 -1.10 7.09
C GLN A 46 -7.02 -0.43 6.20
N ASP A 47 -7.42 0.48 5.34
CA ASP A 47 -6.51 1.25 4.47
C ASP A 47 -5.64 2.21 5.29
N TYR A 48 -6.17 2.84 6.34
CA TYR A 48 -5.37 3.60 7.30
C TYR A 48 -4.25 2.75 7.90
N LEU A 49 -4.55 1.54 8.36
CA LEU A 49 -3.56 0.61 8.91
C LEU A 49 -2.55 0.14 7.85
N PHE A 50 -3.01 -0.03 6.61
CA PHE A 50 -2.15 -0.35 5.47
C PHE A 50 -1.16 0.78 5.19
N LEU A 51 -1.60 2.04 5.11
CA LEU A 51 -0.75 3.20 4.84
C LEU A 51 0.38 3.32 5.87
N ILE A 52 0.11 3.06 7.16
CA ILE A 52 1.14 3.02 8.20
C ILE A 52 2.21 1.96 7.89
N GLN A 53 1.81 0.74 7.51
CA GLN A 53 2.76 -0.33 7.21
C GLN A 53 3.50 -0.09 5.89
N PHE A 54 2.82 0.50 4.91
CA PHE A 54 3.41 0.84 3.63
C PHE A 54 4.49 1.92 3.77
N SER A 55 4.23 2.95 4.60
CA SER A 55 5.23 3.97 4.95
C SER A 55 6.46 3.36 5.62
N LYS A 56 6.27 2.39 6.53
CA LYS A 56 7.39 1.65 7.14
C LYS A 56 8.18 0.81 6.14
N ALA A 57 7.51 0.22 5.15
CA ALA A 57 8.18 -0.53 4.09
C ALA A 57 9.07 0.37 3.23
N TRP A 58 8.60 1.58 2.90
CA TRP A 58 9.41 2.56 2.19
C TRP A 58 10.56 3.13 3.03
N ALA A 59 10.36 3.32 4.34
CA ALA A 59 11.46 3.67 5.25
C ALA A 59 12.53 2.57 5.31
N LEU A 60 12.12 1.30 5.25
CA LEU A 60 13.06 0.18 5.13
C LEU A 60 13.81 0.20 3.77
N ALA A 61 13.17 0.65 2.70
CA ALA A 61 13.84 0.82 1.41
C ALA A 61 14.98 1.85 1.49
N ILE A 62 14.81 2.96 2.25
CA ILE A 62 15.89 3.92 2.51
C ILE A 62 17.09 3.21 3.15
N LEU A 63 16.83 2.42 4.20
CA LEU A 63 17.87 1.70 4.93
C LEU A 63 18.63 0.70 4.05
N LYS A 64 17.97 0.13 3.04
CA LYS A 64 18.50 -0.91 2.16
C LYS A 64 19.00 -0.37 0.81
N SER A 65 18.88 0.91 0.54
CA SER A 65 19.37 1.53 -0.69
C SER A 65 20.89 1.62 -0.70
N ASP A 66 21.50 1.29 -1.83
CA ASP A 66 22.95 1.31 -2.01
C ASP A 66 23.49 2.67 -2.47
N ASN A 67 22.62 3.58 -2.90
CA ASN A 67 23.00 4.89 -3.39
C ASN A 67 22.03 6.01 -2.99
N LEU A 68 22.53 7.24 -3.06
CA LEU A 68 21.79 8.44 -2.62
C LEU A 68 20.53 8.72 -3.45
N GLU A 69 20.52 8.39 -4.74
CA GLU A 69 19.35 8.65 -5.59
C GLU A 69 18.18 7.73 -5.22
N GLU A 70 18.43 6.47 -4.97
CA GLU A 70 17.40 5.54 -4.45
C GLU A 70 16.90 5.98 -3.08
N MET A 71 17.81 6.43 -2.19
CA MET A 71 17.43 6.97 -0.87
C MET A 71 16.52 8.18 -0.99
N LYS A 72 16.80 9.11 -1.90
CA LYS A 72 15.96 10.30 -2.13
C LYS A 72 14.57 9.93 -2.61
N ILE A 73 14.46 8.99 -3.56
CA ILE A 73 13.16 8.51 -4.07
C ILE A 73 12.35 7.89 -2.92
N ALA A 74 12.94 7.00 -2.15
CA ALA A 74 12.27 6.35 -1.04
C ALA A 74 11.89 7.35 0.07
N ALA A 75 12.76 8.32 0.39
CA ALA A 75 12.49 9.37 1.38
C ALA A 75 11.35 10.30 0.94
N SER A 76 11.32 10.69 -0.35
CA SER A 76 10.21 11.47 -0.91
C SER A 76 8.90 10.71 -0.80
N THR A 77 8.90 9.42 -1.14
CA THR A 77 7.70 8.58 -1.02
C THR A 77 7.21 8.47 0.42
N VAL A 78 8.12 8.30 1.40
CA VAL A 78 7.75 8.31 2.82
C VAL A 78 7.13 9.64 3.23
N ASN A 79 7.72 10.75 2.80
CA ASN A 79 7.19 12.09 3.08
C ASN A 79 5.77 12.25 2.52
N ASP A 80 5.55 11.85 1.27
CA ASP A 80 4.26 11.98 0.60
C ASP A 80 3.19 11.09 1.26
N LEU A 81 3.55 9.87 1.63
CA LEU A 81 2.65 8.96 2.35
C LEU A 81 2.23 9.50 3.72
N ILE A 82 3.16 10.06 4.49
CA ILE A 82 2.88 10.49 5.87
C ILE A 82 2.20 11.86 5.90
N ASN A 83 2.65 12.82 5.08
CA ASN A 83 2.22 14.21 5.18
C ASN A 83 1.07 14.56 4.23
N PHE A 84 0.84 13.78 3.18
CA PHE A 84 -0.24 14.06 2.22
C PHE A 84 -1.26 12.94 2.18
N GLU A 85 -0.89 11.72 1.82
CA GLU A 85 -1.84 10.60 1.67
C GLU A 85 -2.54 10.27 2.99
N MET A 86 -1.80 10.23 4.10
CA MET A 86 -2.36 9.94 5.41
C MET A 86 -3.33 11.04 5.88
N GLU A 87 -2.99 12.30 5.68
CA GLU A 87 -3.86 13.42 6.05
C GLU A 87 -5.15 13.44 5.22
N LEU A 88 -5.05 13.22 3.91
CA LEU A 88 -6.22 13.08 3.03
C LEU A 88 -7.10 11.91 3.47
N HIS A 89 -6.47 10.79 3.82
CA HIS A 89 -7.20 9.58 4.25
C HIS A 89 -7.93 9.81 5.58
N ILE A 90 -7.28 10.43 6.58
CA ILE A 90 -7.90 10.77 7.86
C ILE A 90 -9.10 11.71 7.62
N SER A 91 -8.92 12.76 6.82
CA SER A 91 -10.00 13.70 6.49
C SER A 91 -11.18 12.99 5.79
N LEU A 92 -10.89 12.05 4.89
CA LEU A 92 -11.92 11.23 4.25
C LEU A 92 -12.67 10.37 5.29
N CYS A 93 -11.96 9.70 6.18
CA CYS A 93 -12.55 8.89 7.25
C CYS A 93 -13.46 9.73 8.15
N GLU A 94 -13.03 10.93 8.55
CA GLU A 94 -13.81 11.86 9.37
C GLU A 94 -15.11 12.29 8.66
N ASN A 95 -15.09 12.53 7.36
CA ASN A 95 -16.29 12.84 6.56
C ASN A 95 -17.32 11.69 6.56
N TYR A 96 -16.87 10.46 6.79
CA TYR A 96 -17.73 9.28 6.94
C TYR A 96 -17.99 8.89 8.41
N GLY A 97 -17.67 9.78 9.36
CA GLY A 97 -17.95 9.57 10.78
C GLY A 97 -16.97 8.64 11.52
N ILE A 98 -15.82 8.30 10.91
CA ILE A 98 -14.77 7.53 11.56
C ILE A 98 -13.76 8.51 12.16
N SER A 99 -13.73 8.60 13.48
CA SER A 99 -12.81 9.51 14.16
C SER A 99 -11.35 9.02 14.10
N LYS A 100 -10.40 9.94 14.28
CA LYS A 100 -8.98 9.58 14.40
C LYS A 100 -8.74 8.57 15.53
N SER A 101 -9.44 8.71 16.65
CA SER A 101 -9.37 7.75 17.76
C SER A 101 -9.84 6.35 17.37
N ASP A 102 -10.89 6.25 16.54
CA ASP A 102 -11.36 4.95 16.03
C ASP A 102 -10.30 4.29 15.15
N LEU A 103 -9.63 5.08 14.29
CA LEU A 103 -8.55 4.60 13.43
C LEU A 103 -7.34 4.11 14.26
N GLU A 104 -6.93 4.87 15.27
CA GLU A 104 -5.79 4.52 16.14
C GLU A 104 -6.07 3.25 16.97
N ASN A 105 -7.32 3.02 17.36
CA ASN A 105 -7.75 1.85 18.11
C ASN A 105 -8.16 0.66 17.23
N ALA A 106 -8.19 0.82 15.91
CA ALA A 106 -8.61 -0.22 14.99
C ALA A 106 -7.69 -1.44 15.02
N LYS A 107 -8.30 -2.62 14.90
CA LYS A 107 -7.56 -3.89 14.81
C LYS A 107 -7.40 -4.30 13.35
N LYS A 108 -6.21 -4.77 13.00
CA LYS A 108 -5.96 -5.34 11.67
C LYS A 108 -6.83 -6.57 11.45
N SER A 109 -7.62 -6.57 10.39
CA SER A 109 -8.41 -7.74 9.97
C SER A 109 -7.58 -8.75 9.18
N VAL A 110 -6.50 -8.29 8.55
CA VAL A 110 -5.54 -9.13 7.81
C VAL A 110 -4.12 -8.76 8.26
N ALA A 111 -3.30 -9.76 8.53
CA ALA A 111 -1.89 -9.53 8.83
C ALA A 111 -1.18 -9.00 7.57
N PHE A 112 -0.84 -7.72 7.56
CA PHE A 112 0.06 -7.20 6.54
C PHE A 112 1.46 -7.76 6.79
N PRO A 113 2.13 -8.36 5.78
CA PRO A 113 3.40 -9.06 5.98
C PRO A 113 4.61 -8.11 6.16
N ALA A 114 4.42 -6.91 6.71
CA ALA A 114 5.53 -5.99 6.99
C ALA A 114 6.63 -6.66 7.83
N ASN A 115 6.26 -7.59 8.71
CA ASN A 115 7.22 -8.40 9.46
C ASN A 115 7.95 -9.42 8.57
N ALA A 116 7.40 -9.80 7.43
CA ALA A 116 8.06 -10.66 6.47
C ALA A 116 9.14 -9.91 5.68
N LEU A 117 8.89 -8.63 5.35
CA LEU A 117 9.89 -7.75 4.71
C LEU A 117 11.11 -7.49 5.61
N LEU A 118 10.90 -7.43 6.93
CA LEU A 118 12.00 -7.27 7.91
C LEU A 118 12.86 -8.54 8.06
N LYS A 119 12.33 -9.71 7.69
CA LYS A 119 13.00 -11.01 7.84
C LYS A 119 13.77 -11.48 6.60
N VAL A 120 13.75 -10.72 5.50
CA VAL A 120 14.47 -11.09 4.27
C VAL A 120 15.80 -10.32 4.21
N PRO A 121 16.93 -10.92 4.66
CA PRO A 121 18.23 -10.24 4.69
C PRO A 121 18.80 -9.94 3.30
N GLU A 122 18.38 -10.65 2.26
CA GLU A 122 19.01 -10.65 0.93
C GLU A 122 18.09 -10.17 -0.23
N ALA A 123 16.86 -9.76 0.04
CA ALA A 123 15.99 -9.24 -1.03
C ALA A 123 16.38 -7.82 -1.50
N ALA A 124 17.44 -7.25 -0.94
CA ALA A 124 17.89 -5.89 -1.23
C ALA A 124 18.44 -5.73 -2.66
N SER A 125 19.01 -6.77 -3.24
CA SER A 125 19.52 -6.71 -4.62
C SER A 125 18.45 -6.65 -5.71
N GLY A 126 17.18 -6.86 -5.35
CA GLY A 126 16.04 -6.78 -6.26
C GLY A 126 15.36 -5.40 -6.32
N PHE A 127 15.63 -4.51 -5.38
CA PHE A 127 14.98 -3.19 -5.36
C PHE A 127 15.52 -2.26 -6.46
N SER A 128 16.81 -2.36 -6.77
CA SER A 128 17.43 -1.61 -7.88
C SER A 128 16.77 -1.89 -9.23
N SER A 129 16.22 -3.07 -9.45
CA SER A 129 15.55 -3.44 -10.69
C SER A 129 14.08 -2.97 -10.78
N LEU A 130 13.51 -2.44 -9.71
CA LEU A 130 12.13 -1.90 -9.72
C LEU A 130 12.09 -0.43 -10.19
N PHE A 131 13.24 0.25 -10.19
CA PHE A 131 13.35 1.67 -10.53
C PHE A 131 14.23 1.98 -11.75
N SER A 132 14.77 0.95 -12.41
CA SER A 132 15.53 1.07 -13.66
C SER A 132 14.70 0.87 -14.94
#